data_0861195bb6664f204c2fc754baa91a66
#
_entry.id   0861195bb6664f204c2fc754baa91a66
#
_cell.length_a   1.000
_cell.length_b   1.000
_cell.length_c   1.000
_cell.angle_alpha   90.00
_cell.angle_beta   90.00
_cell.angle_gamma   90.00
#
_symmetry.space_group_name_H-M   'P 1'
#
loop_
_entity.id
_entity.type
_entity.pdbx_description
1 polymer ?
#
loop_
_entity_poly.entity_id
_entity_poly.type
_entity_poly.pdbx_seq_one_letter_code
_entity_poly.pdbx_strand_id
1 'polypeptide(L)'
;MAWDRNQMAARAAQELQDGWYVNLGIGIPTLVSNYIPEGMDVTLQSENGMLGMGAFPIXGEEDADLINAGKQTITELDRTSYFDSSTSFGMIRGGKIAMAILGAMEVAENGDLANWMIPGKLVKGMGGAMDLVAGVGRVVVVMDHASKHGDSKVLKECTLPLTGKNVVDRIITNLGVLDVVEGGLKIVECADGVTEDELRAATEATIV
;
A
#
# COMPACT_ATOMS: atom_id res chain seq x y z
N MET A 1 8.18 2.75 -21.38
CA MET A 1 7.91 1.40 -20.89
C MET A 1 7.32 1.50 -19.50
N ALA A 2 6.21 0.80 -19.22
CA ALA A 2 5.57 0.88 -17.90
C ALA A 2 6.52 0.38 -16.80
N TRP A 3 6.34 0.85 -15.59
CA TRP A 3 7.12 0.39 -14.43
C TRP A 3 6.81 -1.06 -14.10
N ASP A 4 7.84 -1.82 -13.72
CA ASP A 4 7.65 -3.14 -13.12
C ASP A 4 7.37 -3.01 -11.62
N ARG A 5 7.19 -4.13 -10.94
CA ARG A 5 6.84 -4.13 -9.50
C ARG A 5 7.93 -3.51 -8.63
N ASN A 6 9.19 -3.73 -8.98
CA ASN A 6 10.30 -3.15 -8.23
C ASN A 6 10.37 -1.63 -8.45
N GLN A 7 10.12 -1.19 -9.68
CA GLN A 7 10.10 0.25 -9.98
C GLN A 7 8.92 0.94 -9.29
N MET A 8 7.74 0.29 -9.25
CA MET A 8 6.60 0.82 -8.48
C MET A 8 6.95 0.93 -6.98
N ALA A 9 7.58 -0.10 -6.43
CA ALA A 9 7.98 -0.09 -5.02
C ALA A 9 9.03 0.99 -4.74
N ALA A 10 10.00 1.14 -5.64
CA ALA A 10 11.01 2.19 -5.51
C ALA A 10 10.37 3.58 -5.57
N ARG A 11 9.39 3.77 -6.46
CA ARG A 11 8.66 5.04 -6.52
C ARG A 11 7.87 5.28 -5.23
N ALA A 12 7.21 4.25 -4.72
CA ALA A 12 6.45 4.36 -3.46
C ALA A 12 7.37 4.71 -2.29
N ALA A 13 8.59 4.19 -2.28
CA ALA A 13 9.56 4.53 -1.22
C ALA A 13 9.88 6.02 -1.17
N GLN A 14 9.72 6.74 -2.29
CA GLN A 14 9.94 8.19 -2.32
C GLN A 14 8.87 8.96 -1.54
N GLU A 15 7.77 8.30 -1.15
CA GLU A 15 6.73 8.91 -0.31
C GLU A 15 7.13 8.96 1.16
N LEU A 16 8.12 8.16 1.56
CA LEU A 16 8.52 8.01 2.95
C LEU A 16 9.28 9.25 3.44
N GLN A 17 9.16 9.54 4.74
CA GLN A 17 9.88 10.63 5.37
C GLN A 17 10.60 10.15 6.61
N ASP A 18 11.72 10.79 6.90
CA ASP A 18 12.55 10.46 8.05
C ASP A 18 11.75 10.59 9.36
N GLY A 19 11.90 9.61 10.23
CA GLY A 19 11.23 9.59 11.52
C GLY A 19 9.83 9.01 11.52
N TRP A 20 9.33 8.57 10.36
CA TRP A 20 7.97 8.04 10.26
C TRP A 20 7.85 6.59 10.71
N TYR A 21 6.68 6.29 11.28
CA TYR A 21 6.19 4.92 11.48
C TYR A 21 5.26 4.61 10.31
N VAL A 22 5.50 3.49 9.63
CA VAL A 22 4.83 3.16 8.35
C VAL A 22 4.37 1.71 8.38
N ASN A 23 3.20 1.43 7.82
CA ASN A 23 2.70 0.06 7.65
C ASN A 23 2.72 -0.29 6.16
N LEU A 24 3.32 -1.43 5.82
CA LEU A 24 3.38 -1.93 4.44
C LEU A 24 2.45 -3.13 4.30
N GLY A 25 1.52 -3.03 3.36
CA GLY A 25 0.59 -4.11 3.05
C GLY A 25 1.26 -5.28 2.34
N ILE A 26 0.49 -6.34 2.15
CA ILE A 26 0.94 -7.59 1.53
C ILE A 26 1.11 -7.37 0.00
N GLY A 27 2.07 -8.05 -0.59
CA GLY A 27 2.32 -8.02 -2.03
C GLY A 27 3.31 -6.94 -2.43
N ILE A 28 3.01 -6.14 -3.45
CA ILE A 28 3.94 -5.11 -3.93
C ILE A 28 4.42 -4.19 -2.80
N PRO A 29 3.54 -3.75 -1.88
CA PRO A 29 4.00 -2.87 -0.78
C PRO A 29 5.15 -3.44 0.05
N THR A 30 5.25 -4.76 0.23
CA THR A 30 6.36 -5.31 1.02
C THR A 30 7.71 -5.01 0.38
N LEU A 31 7.76 -4.85 -0.93
CA LEU A 31 9.01 -4.56 -1.65
C LEU A 31 9.54 -3.16 -1.35
N VAL A 32 8.68 -2.26 -0.85
CA VAL A 32 9.07 -0.87 -0.54
C VAL A 32 10.22 -0.84 0.47
N SER A 33 10.24 -1.81 1.40
CA SER A 33 11.31 -1.87 2.42
C SER A 33 12.70 -1.98 1.81
N ASN A 34 12.81 -2.54 0.60
CA ASN A 34 14.10 -2.68 -0.08
C ASN A 34 14.63 -1.35 -0.64
N TYR A 35 13.79 -0.33 -0.69
CA TYR A 35 14.10 0.95 -1.34
C TYR A 35 14.08 2.14 -0.38
N ILE A 36 14.02 1.88 0.93
CA ILE A 36 14.11 2.95 1.93
C ILE A 36 15.51 3.59 1.78
N PRO A 37 15.59 4.91 1.58
CA PRO A 37 16.88 5.56 1.37
C PRO A 37 17.86 5.33 2.54
N GLU A 38 19.11 5.12 2.20
CA GLU A 38 20.17 4.96 3.21
C GLU A 38 20.20 6.20 4.11
N GLY A 39 20.23 5.99 5.40
CA GLY A 39 20.25 7.07 6.39
C GLY A 39 18.87 7.59 6.78
N MET A 40 17.81 7.15 6.12
CA MET A 40 16.45 7.52 6.52
C MET A 40 15.96 6.59 7.62
N ASP A 41 15.52 7.16 8.72
CA ASP A 41 14.99 6.39 9.86
C ASP A 41 13.48 6.18 9.71
N VAL A 42 13.09 5.07 9.09
CA VAL A 42 11.68 4.68 8.96
C VAL A 42 11.49 3.40 9.78
N THR A 43 10.52 3.43 10.69
CA THR A 43 10.18 2.26 11.52
C THR A 43 8.96 1.58 10.93
N LEU A 44 9.11 0.31 10.58
CA LEU A 44 8.01 -0.46 10.00
C LEU A 44 7.19 -1.13 11.11
N GLN A 45 5.88 -0.94 11.06
CA GLN A 45 4.93 -1.60 11.96
C GLN A 45 4.31 -2.79 11.23
N SER A 46 4.23 -3.93 11.91
CA SER A 46 3.41 -5.04 11.45
C SER A 46 2.23 -5.15 12.40
N GLU A 47 1.02 -5.04 11.88
CA GLU A 47 -0.18 -4.92 12.73
C GLU A 47 -0.47 -6.15 13.58
N ASN A 48 0.14 -7.29 13.26
CA ASN A 48 0.00 -8.48 14.11
C ASN A 48 0.75 -8.35 15.44
N GLY A 49 1.62 -7.33 15.61
CA GLY A 49 2.15 -7.00 16.92
C GLY A 49 3.63 -6.64 17.00
N MET A 50 4.19 -6.04 15.98
CA MET A 50 5.60 -5.67 15.99
C MET A 50 5.80 -4.25 15.49
N LEU A 51 6.65 -3.49 16.17
CA LEU A 51 7.15 -2.19 15.72
C LEU A 51 8.66 -2.32 15.61
N GLY A 52 9.21 -1.97 14.45
CA GLY A 52 10.63 -2.19 14.17
C GLY A 52 10.88 -3.51 13.46
N MET A 53 10.02 -3.81 12.48
CA MET A 53 10.17 -5.00 11.64
C MET A 53 11.42 -4.86 10.79
N GLY A 54 12.27 -5.90 10.80
CA GLY A 54 13.50 -5.93 10.02
C GLY A 54 13.34 -6.65 8.68
N ALA A 55 14.46 -6.97 8.07
CA ALA A 55 14.52 -7.62 6.77
C ALA A 55 14.05 -9.09 6.84
N PHE A 56 13.89 -9.71 5.69
CA PHE A 56 13.66 -11.15 5.62
C PHE A 56 14.94 -11.88 6.07
N PRO A 57 14.80 -12.97 6.85
CA PRO A 57 15.99 -13.72 7.30
C PRO A 57 16.71 -14.41 6.14
N ILE A 58 17.95 -14.75 6.42
CA ILE A 58 18.73 -15.59 5.49
C ILE A 58 18.35 -17.05 5.73
N UNK A 59 18.34 -17.87 4.94
CA UNK A 59 18.06 -19.14 4.96
C UNK A 59 18.72 -19.80 6.05
N GLY A 60 17.95 -20.41 6.72
CA GLY A 60 18.36 -21.17 7.89
C GLY A 60 18.37 -20.40 9.19
N GLU A 61 18.06 -19.14 9.13
CA GLU A 61 17.98 -18.26 10.31
C GLU A 61 16.54 -17.85 10.62
N GLU A 62 15.58 -18.49 9.99
CA GLU A 62 14.17 -18.14 10.16
C GLU A 62 13.70 -18.53 11.58
N ASP A 63 13.03 -17.59 12.22
CA ASP A 63 12.30 -17.86 13.46
C ASP A 63 10.81 -17.92 13.12
N ALA A 64 10.21 -19.08 13.35
CA ALA A 64 8.80 -19.32 13.01
C ALA A 64 7.84 -18.44 13.81
N ASP A 65 8.28 -17.90 14.93
CA ASP A 65 7.45 -17.03 15.77
C ASP A 65 7.55 -15.55 15.36
N LEU A 66 8.52 -15.21 14.49
CA LEU A 66 8.70 -13.84 14.00
C LEU A 66 8.13 -13.72 12.59
N ILE A 67 6.86 -13.34 12.49
CA ILE A 67 6.19 -13.24 11.19
C ILE A 67 5.52 -11.88 11.03
N ASN A 68 5.46 -11.41 9.77
CA ASN A 68 4.70 -10.21 9.45
C ASN A 68 3.21 -10.57 9.24
N ALA A 69 2.39 -9.58 8.96
CA ALA A 69 0.95 -9.78 8.75
C ALA A 69 0.66 -10.66 7.54
N GLY A 70 1.60 -10.78 6.60
CA GLY A 70 1.50 -11.66 5.45
C GLY A 70 1.97 -13.08 5.72
N LYS A 71 2.33 -13.39 6.98
CA LYS A 71 2.80 -14.70 7.43
C LYS A 71 4.16 -15.09 6.84
N GLN A 72 4.96 -14.09 6.49
CA GLN A 72 6.35 -14.32 6.07
C GLN A 72 7.25 -14.10 7.27
N THR A 73 8.27 -14.94 7.43
CA THR A 73 9.24 -14.77 8.51
C THR A 73 10.06 -13.49 8.28
N ILE A 74 10.34 -12.79 9.37
CA ILE A 74 11.05 -11.53 9.35
C ILE A 74 12.08 -11.54 10.47
N THR A 75 12.93 -10.52 10.52
CA THR A 75 13.88 -10.33 11.60
C THR A 75 13.46 -9.13 12.45
N GLU A 76 14.06 -9.01 13.60
CA GLU A 76 13.88 -7.85 14.47
C GLU A 76 15.09 -6.92 14.35
N LEU A 77 14.89 -5.67 14.71
CA LEU A 77 15.93 -4.66 14.82
C LEU A 77 16.29 -4.48 16.31
N ASP A 78 17.39 -3.81 16.58
CA ASP A 78 17.81 -3.59 17.98
C ASP A 78 16.77 -2.86 18.82
N ARG A 79 15.86 -2.13 18.18
CA ARG A 79 14.83 -1.34 18.88
C ARG A 79 13.43 -1.88 18.65
N THR A 80 13.30 -3.17 18.40
CA THR A 80 11.99 -3.79 18.15
C THR A 80 11.17 -3.84 19.44
N SER A 81 9.87 -3.60 19.30
CA SER A 81 8.89 -3.74 20.38
C SER A 81 7.77 -4.67 19.95
N TYR A 82 7.30 -5.48 20.87
CA TYR A 82 6.19 -6.43 20.66
C TYR A 82 5.01 -6.03 21.52
N PHE A 83 3.82 -6.26 21.01
CA PHE A 83 2.59 -5.86 21.71
C PHE A 83 1.40 -6.67 21.23
N ASP A 84 0.35 -6.64 22.02
CA ASP A 84 -0.89 -7.34 21.70
C ASP A 84 -1.68 -6.58 20.62
N SER A 85 -2.74 -7.22 20.12
CA SER A 85 -3.55 -6.63 19.04
C SER A 85 -4.24 -5.34 19.50
N SER A 86 -4.65 -5.23 20.75
CA SER A 86 -5.30 -4.00 21.21
C SER A 86 -4.35 -2.81 21.16
N THR A 87 -3.10 -3.02 21.54
CA THR A 87 -2.07 -1.98 21.46
C THR A 87 -1.76 -1.64 19.99
N SER A 88 -1.60 -2.67 19.14
CA SER A 88 -1.32 -2.50 17.73
C SER A 88 -2.38 -1.63 17.04
N PHE A 89 -3.64 -2.04 17.19
CA PHE A 89 -4.73 -1.33 16.54
C PHE A 89 -5.02 0.01 17.22
N GLY A 90 -4.70 0.11 18.51
CA GLY A 90 -4.74 1.38 19.24
C GLY A 90 -3.77 2.41 18.66
N MET A 91 -2.54 1.99 18.30
CA MET A 91 -1.61 2.94 17.68
C MET A 91 -2.03 3.33 16.26
N ILE A 92 -2.63 2.39 15.50
CA ILE A 92 -3.16 2.68 14.17
C ILE A 92 -4.31 3.69 14.29
N ARG A 93 -5.34 3.34 15.05
CA ARG A 93 -6.54 4.18 15.23
C ARG A 93 -6.22 5.50 15.94
N GLY A 94 -5.19 5.50 16.77
CA GLY A 94 -4.74 6.68 17.49
C GLY A 94 -3.89 7.64 16.67
N GLY A 95 -3.72 7.36 15.37
CA GLY A 95 -3.00 8.27 14.48
C GLY A 95 -1.49 8.26 14.63
N LYS A 96 -0.93 7.18 15.19
CA LYS A 96 0.53 7.10 15.43
C LYS A 96 1.29 6.56 14.23
N ILE A 97 0.60 6.02 13.23
CA ILE A 97 1.21 5.50 12.00
C ILE A 97 1.03 6.57 10.92
N ALA A 98 2.13 7.11 10.42
CA ALA A 98 2.12 8.23 9.49
C ALA A 98 1.53 7.84 8.12
N MET A 99 1.83 6.62 7.66
CA MET A 99 1.44 6.20 6.32
C MET A 99 1.21 4.69 6.28
N ALA A 100 0.21 4.28 5.50
CA ALA A 100 0.08 2.89 5.07
C ALA A 100 0.22 2.84 3.56
N ILE A 101 1.02 1.90 3.06
CA ILE A 101 1.14 1.62 1.64
C ILE A 101 0.47 0.27 1.40
N LEU A 102 -0.62 0.28 0.65
CA LEU A 102 -1.49 -0.89 0.51
C LEU A 102 -1.64 -1.29 -0.96
N GLY A 103 -1.88 -2.58 -1.18
CA GLY A 103 -2.31 -3.06 -2.48
C GLY A 103 -3.80 -2.86 -2.67
N ALA A 104 -4.28 -2.97 -3.90
CA ALA A 104 -5.70 -2.82 -4.20
C ALA A 104 -6.14 -3.73 -5.33
N MET A 105 -7.41 -4.11 -5.28
CA MET A 105 -8.10 -4.75 -6.39
C MET A 105 -8.75 -3.67 -7.26
N GLU A 106 -9.34 -2.65 -6.61
CA GLU A 106 -9.93 -1.48 -7.28
C GLU A 106 -9.76 -0.26 -6.39
N VAL A 107 -9.58 0.90 -7.05
CA VAL A 107 -9.64 2.21 -6.39
C VAL A 107 -10.53 3.11 -7.23
N ALA A 108 -11.42 3.86 -6.58
CA ALA A 108 -12.30 4.80 -7.27
C ALA A 108 -11.74 6.22 -7.23
N GLU A 109 -12.22 7.05 -8.14
CA GLU A 109 -11.76 8.44 -8.28
C GLU A 109 -12.00 9.29 -7.04
N ASN A 110 -12.92 8.88 -6.16
CA ASN A 110 -13.18 9.58 -4.89
C ASN A 110 -12.34 9.03 -3.73
N GLY A 111 -11.46 8.07 -3.99
CA GLY A 111 -10.62 7.49 -2.95
C GLY A 111 -11.20 6.26 -2.26
N ASP A 112 -12.32 5.73 -2.75
CA ASP A 112 -12.83 4.45 -2.24
C ASP A 112 -11.83 3.34 -2.56
N LEU A 113 -11.64 2.41 -1.63
CA LEU A 113 -10.67 1.31 -1.76
C LEU A 113 -11.37 -0.03 -1.59
N ALA A 114 -11.07 -0.97 -2.49
CA ALA A 114 -11.51 -2.36 -2.38
C ALA A 114 -10.30 -3.27 -2.56
N ASN A 115 -9.99 -4.06 -1.52
CA ASN A 115 -8.78 -4.91 -1.59
C ASN A 115 -8.90 -6.23 -0.83
N TRP A 116 -10.10 -6.67 -0.46
CA TRP A 116 -10.19 -7.84 0.41
C TRP A 116 -11.08 -8.98 -0.11
N MET A 117 -11.93 -8.72 -1.09
CA MET A 117 -12.89 -9.73 -1.51
C MET A 117 -13.35 -9.53 -2.95
N ILE A 118 -13.47 -10.64 -3.69
CA ILE A 118 -14.15 -10.69 -4.98
C ILE A 118 -15.31 -11.68 -4.77
N PRO A 119 -16.56 -11.21 -4.71
CA PRO A 119 -17.71 -12.09 -4.42
C PRO A 119 -17.76 -13.31 -5.35
N GLY A 120 -17.92 -14.48 -4.74
CA GLY A 120 -18.03 -15.73 -5.49
C GLY A 120 -16.70 -16.30 -5.99
N LYS A 121 -15.60 -15.56 -5.84
CA LYS A 121 -14.30 -16.00 -6.37
C LYS A 121 -13.19 -16.03 -5.31
N LEU A 122 -13.11 -15.01 -4.50
CA LEU A 122 -11.96 -14.84 -3.62
C LEU A 122 -12.32 -14.05 -2.38
N VAL A 123 -12.00 -14.59 -1.22
CA VAL A 123 -12.07 -13.83 0.03
C VAL A 123 -10.68 -13.91 0.68
N LYS A 124 -9.94 -12.83 0.61
CA LYS A 124 -8.64 -12.74 1.30
C LYS A 124 -8.82 -12.42 2.77
N GLY A 125 -9.96 -11.82 3.11
CA GLY A 125 -10.20 -11.28 4.43
C GLY A 125 -9.65 -9.87 4.54
N MET A 126 -10.29 -9.08 5.38
CA MET A 126 -9.91 -7.67 5.52
C MET A 126 -8.64 -7.46 6.34
N GLY A 127 -8.28 -8.41 7.21
CA GLY A 127 -7.12 -8.24 8.11
C GLY A 127 -7.22 -6.92 8.86
N GLY A 128 -6.12 -6.18 8.89
CA GLY A 128 -6.07 -4.86 9.50
C GLY A 128 -6.36 -3.70 8.55
N ALA A 129 -6.68 -3.98 7.28
CA ALA A 129 -6.76 -2.92 6.27
C ALA A 129 -7.82 -1.87 6.59
N MET A 130 -8.98 -2.29 7.11
CA MET A 130 -10.04 -1.34 7.46
C MET A 130 -9.64 -0.40 8.59
N ASP A 131 -8.86 -0.89 9.56
CA ASP A 131 -8.33 -0.05 10.64
C ASP A 131 -7.22 0.87 10.11
N LEU A 132 -6.36 0.34 9.25
CA LEU A 132 -5.28 1.14 8.66
C LEU A 132 -5.83 2.34 7.91
N VAL A 133 -6.77 2.12 6.99
CA VAL A 133 -7.30 3.24 6.19
C VAL A 133 -8.10 4.23 7.02
N ALA A 134 -8.61 3.82 8.18
CA ALA A 134 -9.34 4.71 9.08
C ALA A 134 -8.42 5.53 9.98
N GLY A 135 -7.23 5.04 10.26
CA GLY A 135 -6.39 5.60 11.32
C GLY A 135 -5.09 6.28 10.89
N VAL A 136 -4.49 5.84 9.77
CA VAL A 136 -3.18 6.39 9.39
C VAL A 136 -3.30 7.80 8.84
N GLY A 137 -2.19 8.54 8.86
CA GLY A 137 -2.17 9.91 8.37
C GLY A 137 -2.29 10.02 6.85
N ARG A 138 -1.82 9.02 6.11
CA ARG A 138 -1.83 9.04 4.64
C ARG A 138 -1.92 7.62 4.10
N VAL A 139 -2.79 7.42 3.12
CA VAL A 139 -2.97 6.12 2.46
C VAL A 139 -2.48 6.23 1.02
N VAL A 140 -1.46 5.42 0.70
CA VAL A 140 -0.91 5.31 -0.65
C VAL A 140 -1.19 3.89 -1.15
N VAL A 141 -1.76 3.78 -2.34
CA VAL A 141 -2.02 2.48 -2.96
C VAL A 141 -0.96 2.21 -4.02
N VAL A 142 -0.43 0.99 -4.06
CA VAL A 142 0.46 0.52 -5.12
C VAL A 142 -0.20 -0.69 -5.77
N MET A 143 -0.46 -0.62 -7.08
CA MET A 143 -1.24 -1.63 -7.76
C MET A 143 -0.99 -1.64 -9.26
N ASP A 144 -1.23 -2.76 -9.92
CA ASP A 144 -1.27 -2.79 -11.40
C ASP A 144 -2.46 -1.94 -11.86
N HIS A 145 -2.26 -1.14 -12.91
CA HIS A 145 -3.29 -0.22 -13.41
C HIS A 145 -4.50 -0.94 -13.99
N ALA A 146 -4.26 -2.09 -14.60
CA ALA A 146 -5.30 -2.85 -15.29
C ALA A 146 -5.28 -4.31 -14.86
N SER A 147 -6.40 -4.98 -15.08
CA SER A 147 -6.52 -6.41 -14.89
C SER A 147 -5.71 -7.15 -15.97
N LYS A 148 -5.58 -8.47 -15.81
CA LYS A 148 -4.92 -9.29 -16.83
C LYS A 148 -5.66 -9.29 -18.19
N HIS A 149 -6.90 -8.83 -18.19
CA HIS A 149 -7.71 -8.70 -19.41
C HIS A 149 -7.66 -7.29 -20.01
N GLY A 150 -6.97 -6.37 -19.36
CA GLY A 150 -6.79 -5.02 -19.84
C GLY A 150 -7.79 -4.00 -19.29
N ASP A 151 -8.72 -4.43 -18.44
CA ASP A 151 -9.71 -3.53 -17.87
C ASP A 151 -9.09 -2.67 -16.76
N SER A 152 -9.38 -1.38 -16.75
CA SER A 152 -8.89 -0.47 -15.72
C SER A 152 -9.34 -0.95 -14.33
N LYS A 153 -8.42 -0.85 -13.36
CA LYS A 153 -8.72 -1.08 -11.95
C LYS A 153 -8.85 0.24 -11.19
N VAL A 154 -8.62 1.34 -11.91
CA VAL A 154 -8.78 2.71 -11.41
C VAL A 154 -10.08 3.22 -12.03
N LEU A 155 -11.13 3.33 -11.22
CA LEU A 155 -12.52 3.37 -11.67
C LEU A 155 -13.23 4.64 -11.23
N LYS A 156 -14.37 4.93 -11.87
CA LYS A 156 -15.29 5.98 -11.38
C LYS A 156 -15.90 5.56 -10.06
N GLU A 157 -16.28 4.29 -9.95
CA GLU A 157 -16.89 3.71 -8.76
C GLU A 157 -16.39 2.29 -8.59
N CYS A 158 -16.05 1.90 -7.36
CA CYS A 158 -15.69 0.51 -7.07
C CYS A 158 -16.91 -0.39 -7.24
N THR A 159 -16.69 -1.58 -7.79
CA THR A 159 -17.72 -2.62 -7.93
C THR A 159 -17.59 -3.69 -6.87
N LEU A 160 -16.42 -3.78 -6.22
CA LEU A 160 -16.13 -4.78 -5.20
C LEU A 160 -16.44 -4.22 -3.80
N PRO A 161 -16.66 -5.11 -2.82
CA PRO A 161 -16.89 -4.67 -1.43
C PRO A 161 -15.75 -3.79 -0.92
N LEU A 162 -16.09 -2.67 -0.34
CA LEU A 162 -15.10 -1.66 0.06
C LEU A 162 -14.35 -2.03 1.33
N THR A 163 -13.09 -1.65 1.36
CA THR A 163 -12.26 -1.60 2.56
C THR A 163 -12.49 -0.29 3.30
N GLY A 164 -12.64 0.79 2.55
CA GLY A 164 -12.92 2.11 3.11
C GLY A 164 -13.43 3.07 2.04
N LYS A 165 -14.15 4.09 2.50
CA LYS A 165 -14.70 5.15 1.63
C LYS A 165 -13.88 6.42 1.77
N ASN A 166 -13.51 7.00 0.63
CA ASN A 166 -12.79 8.29 0.58
C ASN A 166 -11.51 8.25 1.42
N VAL A 167 -10.76 7.14 1.34
CA VAL A 167 -9.59 6.95 2.20
C VAL A 167 -8.26 7.03 1.48
N VAL A 168 -8.23 6.84 0.16
CA VAL A 168 -6.98 6.83 -0.60
C VAL A 168 -6.56 8.25 -0.95
N ASP A 169 -5.30 8.59 -0.68
CA ASP A 169 -4.74 9.90 -1.03
C ASP A 169 -3.99 9.87 -2.35
N ARG A 170 -3.24 8.81 -2.61
CA ARG A 170 -2.39 8.69 -3.81
C ARG A 170 -2.40 7.25 -4.33
N ILE A 171 -2.40 7.12 -5.65
CA ILE A 171 -2.37 5.82 -6.35
C ILE A 171 -1.10 5.78 -7.19
N ILE A 172 -0.29 4.75 -6.97
CA ILE A 172 0.91 4.48 -7.77
C ILE A 172 0.64 3.20 -8.55
N THR A 173 0.71 3.28 -9.86
CA THR A 173 0.52 2.11 -10.70
C THR A 173 1.73 1.93 -11.62
N ASN A 174 1.70 0.87 -12.42
CA ASN A 174 2.75 0.67 -13.43
C ASN A 174 2.75 1.75 -14.51
N LEU A 175 1.68 2.58 -14.60
CA LEU A 175 1.59 3.64 -15.61
C LEU A 175 1.94 5.02 -15.07
N GLY A 176 1.92 5.22 -13.76
CA GLY A 176 2.23 6.53 -13.19
C GLY A 176 1.66 6.74 -11.81
N VAL A 177 1.59 7.99 -11.40
CA VAL A 177 1.15 8.42 -10.07
C VAL A 177 -0.04 9.38 -10.22
N LEU A 178 -1.11 9.08 -9.49
CA LEU A 178 -2.35 9.86 -9.51
C LEU A 178 -2.71 10.25 -8.08
N ASP A 179 -3.11 11.51 -7.89
CA ASP A 179 -3.65 11.98 -6.60
C ASP A 179 -5.16 12.05 -6.66
N VAL A 180 -5.80 11.69 -5.55
CA VAL A 180 -7.23 11.87 -5.38
C VAL A 180 -7.46 13.34 -5.01
N VAL A 181 -8.21 14.05 -5.85
CA VAL A 181 -8.50 15.47 -5.65
C VAL A 181 -9.99 15.74 -5.85
N GLU A 182 -10.41 16.95 -5.61
CA GLU A 182 -11.81 17.32 -5.85
C GLU A 182 -12.14 17.15 -7.35
N GLY A 183 -13.16 16.39 -7.63
CA GLY A 183 -13.65 16.19 -9.00
C GLY A 183 -13.06 15.01 -9.73
N GLY A 184 -12.06 14.33 -9.18
CA GLY A 184 -11.46 13.18 -9.86
C GLY A 184 -10.04 12.90 -9.45
N LEU A 185 -9.24 12.48 -10.41
CA LEU A 185 -7.82 12.18 -10.17
C LEU A 185 -6.96 13.16 -10.94
N LYS A 186 -5.84 13.53 -10.33
CA LYS A 186 -4.85 14.43 -10.94
C LYS A 186 -3.58 13.62 -11.23
N ILE A 187 -3.08 13.71 -12.47
CA ILE A 187 -1.80 13.08 -12.82
C ILE A 187 -0.67 13.86 -12.14
N VAL A 188 0.14 13.15 -11.34
CA VAL A 188 1.32 13.70 -10.69
C VAL A 188 2.55 13.49 -11.57
N GLU A 189 2.68 12.25 -12.10
CA GLU A 189 3.74 11.92 -13.03
C GLU A 189 3.36 10.67 -13.82
N CYS A 190 3.94 10.52 -15.01
CA CYS A 190 3.81 9.30 -15.81
C CYS A 190 5.05 8.43 -15.60
N ALA A 191 4.86 7.13 -15.67
CA ALA A 191 5.99 6.19 -15.63
C ALA A 191 6.88 6.41 -16.86
N ASP A 192 8.15 6.02 -16.74
CA ASP A 192 9.13 6.16 -17.82
C ASP A 192 8.59 5.54 -19.11
N GLY A 193 8.52 6.35 -20.17
CA GLY A 193 8.06 5.89 -21.47
C GLY A 193 6.56 5.78 -21.62
N VAL A 194 5.79 6.26 -20.65
CA VAL A 194 4.32 6.34 -20.72
C VAL A 194 3.94 7.80 -20.91
N THR A 195 3.12 8.09 -21.92
CA THR A 195 2.63 9.45 -22.15
C THR A 195 1.38 9.71 -21.31
N GLU A 196 1.08 10.99 -21.10
CA GLU A 196 -0.14 11.38 -20.41
C GLU A 196 -1.38 10.87 -21.15
N ASP A 197 -1.37 10.93 -22.50
CA ASP A 197 -2.48 10.42 -23.29
C ASP A 197 -2.69 8.91 -23.09
N GLU A 198 -1.60 8.15 -22.99
CA GLU A 198 -1.69 6.71 -22.73
C GLU A 198 -2.26 6.44 -21.34
N LEU A 199 -1.82 7.19 -20.35
CA LEU A 199 -2.33 7.05 -18.99
C LEU A 199 -3.83 7.39 -18.90
N ARG A 200 -4.23 8.49 -19.55
CA ARG A 200 -5.65 8.88 -19.62
C ARG A 200 -6.49 7.82 -20.32
N ALA A 201 -6.02 7.31 -21.45
CA ALA A 201 -6.74 6.30 -22.22
C ALA A 201 -6.91 4.98 -21.47
N ALA A 202 -5.97 4.66 -20.58
CA ALA A 202 -6.00 3.42 -19.80
C ALA A 202 -6.84 3.52 -18.51
N THR A 203 -7.32 4.72 -18.18
CA THR A 203 -7.98 5.00 -16.89
C THR A 203 -9.48 5.22 -17.08
N GLU A 204 -10.31 4.40 -16.43
CA GLU A 204 -11.76 4.58 -16.48
C GLU A 204 -12.21 5.76 -15.63
N ALA A 205 -11.49 6.02 -14.53
CA ALA A 205 -11.78 7.15 -13.63
C ALA A 205 -11.64 8.50 -14.35
N THR A 206 -12.32 9.51 -13.84
CA THR A 206 -12.20 10.88 -14.33
C THR A 206 -10.82 11.43 -13.94
N ILE A 207 -10.09 11.92 -14.93
CA ILE A 207 -8.82 12.63 -14.69
C ILE A 207 -9.07 14.10 -15.00
N VAL A 208 -8.88 14.96 -14.00
CA VAL A 208 -9.09 16.41 -14.08
C VAL A 208 -7.81 17.14 -14.45
#